data_8233e71b179cca68114a4410ee621305
#
_entry.id   8233e71b179cca68114a4410ee621305
#
_cell.length_a   1.000
_cell.length_b   1.000
_cell.length_c   1.000
_cell.angle_alpha   90.00
_cell.angle_beta   90.00
_cell.angle_gamma   90.00
#
_symmetry.space_group_name_H-M   'P 1'
#
loop_
_entity.id
_entity.type
_entity.pdbx_description
1 polymer ?
#
loop_
_entity_poly.entity_id
_entity_poly.type
_entity_poly.pdbx_seq_one_letter_code
_entity_poly.pdbx_strand_id
1 'polypeptide(L)'
;MNRFIVPTIETKRLILRPLSMGDAEDVFEWTGDPRVTKYMIYSTHPDISVTKKWLESIGNLENEYLWGIVRKSDGKLIGSGSIRYRTAENRWSFGYNIRYDCWNQGYTTEATLRMMDYVREKHDAKRFVAEHAVGNPASGRVMKKCGLHYVGEYEYTRLDGAPVKGVEYELNEGEE
;
A
#
# COMPACT_ATOMS: atom_id res chain seq x y z
N MET A 1 -12.59 -18.24 -2.83
CA MET A 1 -11.88 -17.19 -3.59
C MET A 1 -12.74 -15.94 -3.59
N ASN A 2 -12.37 -14.95 -2.80
CA ASN A 2 -13.14 -13.72 -2.71
C ASN A 2 -12.39 -12.59 -3.43
N ARG A 3 -12.84 -12.32 -4.65
CA ARG A 3 -12.37 -11.13 -5.38
C ARG A 3 -13.17 -9.92 -4.89
N PHE A 4 -12.47 -8.94 -4.36
CA PHE A 4 -13.10 -7.71 -3.89
C PHE A 4 -13.32 -6.72 -5.04
N ILE A 5 -14.50 -6.08 -5.04
CA ILE A 5 -14.78 -4.96 -5.95
C ILE A 5 -14.22 -3.70 -5.30
N VAL A 6 -13.24 -3.07 -5.94
CA VAL A 6 -12.57 -1.86 -5.44
C VAL A 6 -13.47 -0.64 -5.70
N PRO A 7 -14.01 0.02 -4.67
CA PRO A 7 -14.81 1.22 -4.84
C PRO A 7 -13.93 2.46 -5.00
N THR A 8 -14.52 3.57 -5.43
CA THR A 8 -13.93 4.89 -5.26
C THR A 8 -14.28 5.41 -3.88
N ILE A 9 -13.27 5.81 -3.11
CA ILE A 9 -13.42 6.41 -1.78
C ILE A 9 -12.62 7.71 -1.72
N GLU A 10 -12.97 8.62 -0.82
CA GLU A 10 -12.38 9.95 -0.77
C GLU A 10 -11.93 10.34 0.63
N THR A 11 -10.98 11.26 0.66
CA THR A 11 -10.53 11.98 1.84
C THR A 11 -10.61 13.49 1.60
N LYS A 12 -10.10 14.29 2.50
CA LYS A 12 -10.03 15.74 2.32
C LYS A 12 -9.24 16.13 1.07
N ARG A 13 -8.09 15.49 0.80
CA ARG A 13 -7.17 15.87 -0.28
C ARG A 13 -7.06 14.84 -1.40
N LEU A 14 -7.60 13.63 -1.21
CA LEU A 14 -7.35 12.50 -2.10
C LEU A 14 -8.64 11.86 -2.59
N ILE A 15 -8.55 11.26 -3.79
CA ILE A 15 -9.50 10.29 -4.32
C ILE A 15 -8.74 8.98 -4.48
N LEU A 16 -9.24 7.92 -3.82
CA LEU A 16 -8.73 6.58 -3.99
C LEU A 16 -9.69 5.84 -4.93
N ARG A 17 -9.21 5.47 -6.11
CA ARG A 17 -10.00 4.82 -7.16
C ARG A 17 -9.32 3.58 -7.71
N PRO A 18 -10.06 2.65 -8.34
CA PRO A 18 -9.43 1.55 -9.07
C PRO A 18 -8.37 2.06 -10.07
N LEU A 19 -7.27 1.31 -10.21
CA LEU A 19 -6.31 1.52 -11.29
C LEU A 19 -6.79 0.84 -12.58
N SER A 20 -6.36 1.38 -13.70
CA SER A 20 -6.64 0.87 -15.04
C SER A 20 -5.38 0.82 -15.90
N MET A 21 -5.45 0.17 -17.06
CA MET A 21 -4.34 0.16 -18.03
C MET A 21 -3.97 1.58 -18.53
N GLY A 22 -4.93 2.51 -18.53
CA GLY A 22 -4.69 3.91 -18.88
C GLY A 22 -3.80 4.67 -17.90
N ASP A 23 -3.56 4.12 -16.71
CA ASP A 23 -2.72 4.73 -15.67
C ASP A 23 -1.23 4.35 -15.79
N ALA A 24 -0.84 3.55 -16.80
CA ALA A 24 0.50 2.96 -16.88
C ALA A 24 1.64 4.00 -16.85
N GLU A 25 1.48 5.13 -17.52
CA GLU A 25 2.49 6.20 -17.55
C GLU A 25 2.65 6.84 -16.15
N ASP A 26 1.55 7.19 -15.51
CA ASP A 26 1.58 7.75 -14.16
C ASP A 26 2.15 6.74 -13.15
N VAL A 27 1.75 5.48 -13.21
CA VAL A 27 2.26 4.41 -12.33
C VAL A 27 3.75 4.20 -12.55
N PHE A 28 4.24 4.28 -13.78
CA PHE A 28 5.67 4.14 -14.07
C PHE A 28 6.51 5.24 -13.44
N GLU A 29 5.95 6.43 -13.17
CA GLU A 29 6.67 7.50 -12.50
C GLU A 29 7.18 7.14 -11.09
N TRP A 30 6.54 6.20 -10.39
CA TRP A 30 7.06 5.71 -9.10
C TRP A 30 7.63 4.30 -9.17
N THR A 31 7.10 3.42 -10.01
CA THR A 31 7.64 2.06 -10.15
C THR A 31 8.98 2.03 -10.88
N GLY A 32 9.22 3.02 -11.75
CA GLY A 32 10.49 3.24 -12.46
C GLY A 32 11.50 4.10 -11.68
N ASP A 33 11.14 4.63 -10.50
CA ASP A 33 12.02 5.48 -9.69
C ASP A 33 12.73 4.63 -8.61
N PRO A 34 14.08 4.46 -8.70
CA PRO A 34 14.83 3.70 -7.72
C PRO A 34 14.73 4.24 -6.29
N ARG A 35 14.45 5.53 -6.11
CA ARG A 35 14.29 6.14 -4.79
C ARG A 35 13.03 5.61 -4.10
N VAL A 36 11.95 5.40 -4.87
CA VAL A 36 10.68 4.87 -4.38
C VAL A 36 10.77 3.36 -4.17
N THR A 37 11.39 2.64 -5.09
CA THR A 37 11.39 1.17 -5.09
C THR A 37 12.46 0.53 -4.22
N LYS A 38 13.40 1.32 -3.72
CA LYS A 38 14.57 0.83 -2.94
C LYS A 38 14.21 -0.19 -1.84
N TYR A 39 13.09 0.01 -1.16
CA TYR A 39 12.65 -0.82 -0.04
C TYR A 39 11.40 -1.64 -0.35
N MET A 40 10.97 -1.67 -1.60
CA MET A 40 9.80 -2.44 -2.03
C MET A 40 10.13 -3.92 -2.19
N ILE A 41 9.10 -4.76 -2.11
CA ILE A 41 9.20 -6.20 -2.36
C ILE A 41 9.56 -6.50 -3.83
N TYR A 42 9.20 -5.62 -4.75
CA TYR A 42 9.52 -5.70 -6.17
C TYR A 42 10.73 -4.84 -6.55
N SER A 43 11.39 -5.16 -7.64
CA SER A 43 12.50 -4.36 -8.18
C SER A 43 11.98 -3.18 -9.00
N THR A 44 12.79 -2.13 -9.13
CA THR A 44 12.51 -1.01 -10.03
C THR A 44 12.14 -1.52 -11.42
N HIS A 45 11.04 -1.04 -11.98
CA HIS A 45 10.65 -1.40 -13.33
C HIS A 45 11.61 -0.78 -14.33
N PRO A 46 12.29 -1.58 -15.16
CA PRO A 46 13.28 -1.07 -16.12
C PRO A 46 12.64 -0.28 -17.26
N ASP A 47 11.39 -0.57 -17.58
CA ASP A 47 10.60 0.11 -18.58
C ASP A 47 9.09 -0.04 -18.31
N ILE A 48 8.29 0.71 -19.05
CA ILE A 48 6.83 0.78 -18.86
C ILE A 48 6.11 -0.54 -19.17
N SER A 49 6.72 -1.46 -19.93
CA SER A 49 6.08 -2.74 -20.26
C SER A 49 5.90 -3.60 -19.01
N VAL A 50 6.84 -3.51 -18.05
CA VAL A 50 6.74 -4.19 -16.76
C VAL A 50 5.61 -3.63 -15.93
N THR A 51 5.45 -2.31 -15.91
CA THR A 51 4.31 -1.65 -15.26
C THR A 51 2.97 -2.07 -15.86
N LYS A 52 2.88 -2.17 -17.19
CA LYS A 52 1.66 -2.64 -17.88
C LYS A 52 1.31 -4.07 -17.50
N LYS A 53 2.30 -4.99 -17.45
CA LYS A 53 2.09 -6.37 -17.00
C LYS A 53 1.61 -6.44 -15.56
N TRP A 54 2.15 -5.59 -14.68
CA TRP A 54 1.66 -5.51 -13.32
C TRP A 54 0.19 -5.04 -13.27
N LEU A 55 -0.17 -3.99 -14.02
CA LEU A 55 -1.56 -3.51 -14.09
C LEU A 55 -2.53 -4.58 -14.63
N GLU A 56 -2.11 -5.38 -15.60
CA GLU A 56 -2.90 -6.54 -16.07
C GLU A 56 -3.12 -7.56 -14.96
N SER A 57 -2.13 -7.76 -14.08
CA SER A 57 -2.19 -8.76 -13.01
C SER A 57 -3.10 -8.37 -11.83
N ILE A 58 -3.33 -7.07 -11.60
CA ILE A 58 -4.12 -6.61 -10.43
C ILE A 58 -5.57 -7.10 -10.47
N GLY A 59 -6.08 -7.39 -11.66
CA GLY A 59 -7.39 -8.00 -11.83
C GLY A 59 -7.54 -9.39 -11.22
N ASN A 60 -6.44 -10.05 -10.87
CA ASN A 60 -6.41 -11.39 -10.28
C ASN A 60 -6.15 -11.39 -8.77
N LEU A 61 -6.10 -10.21 -8.13
CA LEU A 61 -5.90 -10.10 -6.69
C LEU A 61 -7.11 -10.68 -5.93
N GLU A 62 -6.81 -11.50 -4.93
CA GLU A 62 -7.80 -12.12 -4.05
C GLU A 62 -7.68 -11.58 -2.63
N ASN A 63 -8.81 -11.35 -1.98
CA ASN A 63 -8.88 -10.81 -0.61
C ASN A 63 -8.15 -9.46 -0.43
N GLU A 64 -8.03 -8.68 -1.50
CA GLU A 64 -7.26 -7.44 -1.52
C GLU A 64 -8.01 -6.33 -2.24
N TYR A 65 -7.98 -5.14 -1.64
CA TYR A 65 -8.33 -3.88 -2.27
C TYR A 65 -7.04 -3.17 -2.67
N LEU A 66 -6.96 -2.71 -3.91
CA LEU A 66 -5.83 -1.93 -4.40
C LEU A 66 -6.36 -0.68 -5.11
N TRP A 67 -5.96 0.48 -4.61
CA TRP A 67 -6.36 1.79 -5.12
C TRP A 67 -5.19 2.55 -5.72
N GLY A 68 -5.46 3.29 -6.78
CA GLY A 68 -4.68 4.44 -7.16
C GLY A 68 -5.04 5.64 -6.28
N ILE A 69 -4.05 6.42 -5.89
CA ILE A 69 -4.18 7.61 -5.03
C ILE A 69 -4.08 8.84 -5.92
N VAL A 70 -5.19 9.56 -6.08
CA VAL A 70 -5.28 10.78 -6.89
C VAL A 70 -5.33 12.00 -5.98
N ARG A 71 -4.47 12.98 -6.23
CA ARG A 71 -4.46 14.26 -5.52
C ARG A 71 -5.54 15.19 -6.11
N LYS A 72 -6.47 15.64 -5.26
CA LYS A 72 -7.62 16.46 -5.69
C LYS A 72 -7.22 17.82 -6.27
N SER A 73 -6.13 18.42 -5.77
CA SER A 73 -5.74 19.78 -6.16
C SER A 73 -5.38 19.95 -7.64
N ASP A 74 -4.91 18.88 -8.29
CA ASP A 74 -4.48 18.90 -9.69
C ASP A 74 -4.94 17.67 -10.48
N GLY A 75 -5.69 16.75 -9.87
CA GLY A 75 -6.17 15.52 -10.50
C GLY A 75 -5.07 14.49 -10.80
N LYS A 76 -3.86 14.64 -10.24
CA LYS A 76 -2.71 13.80 -10.55
C LYS A 76 -2.74 12.48 -9.76
N LEU A 77 -2.53 11.37 -10.44
CA LEU A 77 -2.27 10.08 -9.81
C LEU A 77 -0.87 10.09 -9.22
N ILE A 78 -0.76 10.02 -7.89
CA ILE A 78 0.50 10.21 -7.15
C ILE A 78 1.03 8.95 -6.49
N GLY A 79 0.27 7.88 -6.47
CA GLY A 79 0.69 6.63 -5.83
C GLY A 79 -0.39 5.56 -5.87
N SER A 80 -0.11 4.48 -5.16
CA SER A 80 -1.05 3.40 -4.92
C SER A 80 -0.99 2.91 -3.47
N GLY A 81 -2.09 2.33 -3.01
CA GLY A 81 -2.17 1.69 -1.72
C GLY A 81 -3.04 0.45 -1.78
N SER A 82 -2.70 -0.56 -1.01
CA SER A 82 -3.49 -1.77 -0.91
C SER A 82 -3.75 -2.18 0.53
N ILE A 83 -4.84 -2.90 0.74
CA ILE A 83 -5.16 -3.54 2.00
C ILE A 83 -5.69 -4.94 1.73
N ARG A 84 -5.05 -5.95 2.34
CA ARG A 84 -5.29 -7.37 2.10
C ARG A 84 -5.69 -8.07 3.38
N TYR A 85 -6.71 -8.93 3.27
CA TYR A 85 -7.08 -9.83 4.36
C TYR A 85 -6.20 -11.09 4.34
N ARG A 86 -5.42 -11.30 5.38
CA ARG A 86 -4.62 -12.52 5.62
C ARG A 86 -5.48 -13.54 6.33
N THR A 87 -6.10 -14.43 5.58
CA THR A 87 -7.09 -15.40 6.10
C THR A 87 -6.52 -16.29 7.19
N ALA A 88 -5.29 -16.79 7.02
CA ALA A 88 -4.64 -17.67 8.00
C ALA A 88 -4.35 -16.97 9.35
N GLU A 89 -4.20 -15.66 9.34
CA GLU A 89 -3.82 -14.86 10.51
C GLU A 89 -5.00 -14.06 11.08
N ASN A 90 -6.14 -14.05 10.37
CA ASN A 90 -7.34 -13.29 10.69
C ASN A 90 -7.02 -11.81 10.97
N ARG A 91 -6.24 -11.18 10.07
CA ARG A 91 -5.86 -9.76 10.18
C ARG A 91 -5.69 -9.13 8.80
N TRP A 92 -5.77 -7.81 8.73
CA TRP A 92 -5.60 -7.01 7.52
C TRP A 92 -4.17 -6.46 7.45
N SER A 93 -3.51 -6.65 6.32
CA SER A 93 -2.22 -6.03 6.06
C SER A 93 -2.35 -4.96 5.00
N PHE A 94 -1.54 -3.90 5.10
CA PHE A 94 -1.54 -2.83 4.11
C PHE A 94 -0.14 -2.49 3.62
N GLY A 95 -0.11 -1.91 2.43
CA GLY A 95 1.10 -1.39 1.81
C GLY A 95 0.79 -0.18 0.94
N TYR A 96 1.82 0.57 0.59
CA TYR A 96 1.67 1.80 -0.19
C TYR A 96 2.95 2.14 -0.95
N ASN A 97 2.76 2.83 -2.06
CA ASN A 97 3.81 3.52 -2.82
C ASN A 97 3.33 4.93 -3.10
N ILE A 98 4.24 5.88 -3.07
CA ILE A 98 3.92 7.24 -3.47
C ILE A 98 5.13 7.85 -4.20
N ARG A 99 4.86 8.67 -5.21
CA ARG A 99 5.88 9.42 -5.95
C ARG A 99 6.82 10.13 -5.00
N TYR A 100 8.10 10.17 -5.36
CA TYR A 100 9.14 10.80 -4.55
C TYR A 100 8.85 12.27 -4.22
N ASP A 101 8.37 13.04 -5.21
CA ASP A 101 8.03 14.46 -5.05
C ASP A 101 6.79 14.72 -4.17
N CYS A 102 6.08 13.67 -3.78
CA CYS A 102 4.93 13.72 -2.87
C CYS A 102 5.25 13.26 -1.44
N TRP A 103 6.50 12.93 -1.15
CA TRP A 103 6.92 12.49 0.18
C TRP A 103 6.84 13.61 1.23
N ASN A 104 6.70 13.24 2.50
CA ASN A 104 6.64 14.14 3.67
C ASN A 104 5.52 15.19 3.63
N GLN A 105 4.43 14.92 2.92
CA GLN A 105 3.27 15.80 2.80
C GLN A 105 2.01 15.21 3.48
N GLY A 106 2.14 14.03 4.10
CA GLY A 106 1.05 13.37 4.83
C GLY A 106 0.05 12.61 3.96
N TYR A 107 0.26 12.53 2.66
CA TYR A 107 -0.66 11.82 1.74
C TYR A 107 -0.74 10.33 2.04
N THR A 108 0.38 9.68 2.30
CA THR A 108 0.42 8.25 2.61
C THR A 108 -0.39 7.92 3.86
N THR A 109 -0.21 8.68 4.93
CA THR A 109 -0.98 8.51 6.19
C THR A 109 -2.46 8.73 5.96
N GLU A 110 -2.84 9.79 5.23
CA GLU A 110 -4.23 10.11 4.90
C GLU A 110 -4.90 9.00 4.09
N ALA A 111 -4.22 8.48 3.06
CA ALA A 111 -4.71 7.38 2.25
C ALA A 111 -4.84 6.09 3.06
N THR A 112 -3.82 5.75 3.87
CA THR A 112 -3.81 4.52 4.67
C THR A 112 -4.93 4.51 5.71
N LEU A 113 -5.15 5.60 6.42
CA LEU A 113 -6.26 5.73 7.37
C LEU A 113 -7.61 5.53 6.67
N ARG A 114 -7.81 6.09 5.48
CA ARG A 114 -9.07 5.90 4.73
C ARG A 114 -9.25 4.45 4.26
N MET A 115 -8.18 3.77 3.86
CA MET A 115 -8.23 2.35 3.51
C MET A 115 -8.62 1.50 4.74
N MET A 116 -8.02 1.78 5.89
CA MET A 116 -8.34 1.09 7.15
C MET A 116 -9.81 1.33 7.56
N ASP A 117 -10.29 2.57 7.48
CA ASP A 117 -11.68 2.91 7.78
C ASP A 117 -12.65 2.18 6.85
N TYR A 118 -12.33 2.09 5.57
CA TYR A 118 -13.17 1.35 4.63
C TYR A 118 -13.34 -0.12 5.02
N VAL A 119 -12.26 -0.81 5.39
CA VAL A 119 -12.40 -2.23 5.79
C VAL A 119 -13.01 -2.39 7.19
N ARG A 120 -12.89 -1.41 8.08
CA ARG A 120 -13.67 -1.36 9.33
C ARG A 120 -15.17 -1.27 9.04
N GLU A 121 -15.55 -0.34 8.18
CA GLU A 121 -16.95 -0.13 7.78
C GLU A 121 -17.53 -1.34 7.05
N LYS A 122 -16.75 -1.95 6.16
CA LYS A 122 -17.22 -3.00 5.25
C LYS A 122 -17.13 -4.41 5.84
N HIS A 123 -16.12 -4.69 6.67
CA HIS A 123 -15.77 -6.03 7.14
C HIS A 123 -15.67 -6.15 8.66
N ASP A 124 -16.00 -5.10 9.41
CA ASP A 124 -15.77 -5.02 10.87
C ASP A 124 -14.31 -5.35 11.25
N ALA A 125 -13.37 -4.84 10.44
CA ALA A 125 -11.95 -5.10 10.61
C ALA A 125 -11.44 -4.49 11.91
N LYS A 126 -10.77 -5.29 12.75
CA LYS A 126 -10.24 -4.86 14.06
C LYS A 126 -8.75 -5.14 14.24
N ARG A 127 -8.18 -5.99 13.39
CA ARG A 127 -6.77 -6.40 13.50
C ARG A 127 -6.01 -6.02 12.24
N PHE A 128 -4.97 -5.21 12.43
CA PHE A 128 -4.15 -4.69 11.34
C PHE A 128 -2.68 -5.02 11.58
N VAL A 129 -1.95 -5.25 10.51
CA VAL A 129 -0.52 -5.47 10.50
C VAL A 129 0.12 -4.73 9.34
N ALA A 130 1.33 -4.26 9.52
CA ALA A 130 2.13 -3.71 8.44
C ALA A 130 3.61 -3.94 8.71
N GLU A 131 4.36 -4.08 7.64
CA GLU A 131 5.78 -4.37 7.70
C GLU A 131 6.55 -3.38 6.82
N HIS A 132 7.78 -3.08 7.22
CA HIS A 132 8.70 -2.31 6.39
C HIS A 132 10.14 -2.79 6.56
N ALA A 133 11.00 -2.53 5.58
CA ALA A 133 12.43 -2.76 5.70
C ALA A 133 13.02 -1.90 6.83
N VAL A 134 13.94 -2.46 7.62
CA VAL A 134 14.65 -1.73 8.71
C VAL A 134 15.23 -0.40 8.20
N GLY A 135 15.75 -0.37 6.97
CA GLY A 135 16.30 0.84 6.34
C GLY A 135 15.26 1.89 5.93
N ASN A 136 13.95 1.64 6.12
CA ASN A 136 12.87 2.55 5.75
C ASN A 136 12.08 3.08 6.96
N PRO A 137 12.67 3.91 7.83
CA PRO A 137 11.99 4.42 9.02
C PRO A 137 10.81 5.35 8.70
N ALA A 138 10.75 5.91 7.50
CA ALA A 138 9.63 6.73 7.06
C ALA A 138 8.32 5.93 7.03
N SER A 139 8.37 4.68 6.56
CA SER A 139 7.20 3.77 6.58
C SER A 139 6.74 3.48 8.01
N GLY A 140 7.67 3.23 8.94
CA GLY A 140 7.33 3.04 10.35
C GLY A 140 6.65 4.25 10.99
N ARG A 141 7.04 5.48 10.60
CA ARG A 141 6.33 6.69 11.06
C ARG A 141 4.89 6.75 10.56
N VAL A 142 4.62 6.34 9.33
CA VAL A 142 3.25 6.23 8.80
C VAL A 142 2.45 5.21 9.61
N MET A 143 3.00 4.02 9.85
CA MET A 143 2.34 2.96 10.62
C MET A 143 1.97 3.42 12.03
N LYS A 144 2.89 4.10 12.72
CA LYS A 144 2.62 4.71 14.04
C LYS A 144 1.51 5.76 13.99
N LYS A 145 1.50 6.63 12.98
CA LYS A 145 0.43 7.63 12.79
C LYS A 145 -0.92 6.99 12.49
N CYS A 146 -0.93 5.79 11.92
CA CYS A 146 -2.14 4.99 11.72
C CYS A 146 -2.57 4.20 12.97
N GLY A 147 -1.88 4.35 14.09
CA GLY A 147 -2.22 3.73 15.36
C GLY A 147 -1.54 2.38 15.64
N LEU A 148 -0.69 1.90 14.73
CA LEU A 148 0.02 0.64 14.92
C LEU A 148 1.21 0.84 15.87
N HIS A 149 1.53 -0.20 16.63
CA HIS A 149 2.71 -0.26 17.50
C HIS A 149 3.69 -1.33 17.03
N TYR A 150 4.96 -1.13 17.34
CA TYR A 150 6.04 -2.08 17.01
C TYR A 150 5.87 -3.39 17.77
N VAL A 151 6.02 -4.52 17.08
CA VAL A 151 5.95 -5.86 17.69
C VAL A 151 7.22 -6.69 17.53
N GLY A 152 8.04 -6.46 16.53
CA GLY A 152 9.27 -7.23 16.39
C GLY A 152 9.98 -7.05 15.05
N GLU A 153 11.11 -7.73 14.94
CA GLU A 153 11.88 -7.86 13.72
C GLU A 153 11.53 -9.19 13.04
N TYR A 154 11.63 -9.22 11.70
CA TYR A 154 11.45 -10.43 10.92
C TYR A 154 12.31 -10.35 9.65
N GLU A 155 12.44 -11.47 8.98
CA GLU A 155 13.10 -11.55 7.67
C GLU A 155 12.08 -11.92 6.61
N TYR A 156 12.18 -11.27 5.44
CA TYR A 156 11.39 -11.63 4.27
C TYR A 156 12.26 -11.66 3.02
N THR A 157 11.75 -12.26 1.98
CA THR A 157 12.44 -12.36 0.69
C THR A 157 11.71 -11.51 -0.34
N ARG A 158 12.45 -10.67 -1.04
CA ARG A 158 11.94 -9.91 -2.18
C ARG A 158 11.61 -10.85 -3.34
N LEU A 159 10.85 -10.35 -4.31
CA LEU A 159 10.51 -11.12 -5.52
C LEU A 159 11.75 -11.49 -6.36
N ASP A 160 12.85 -10.75 -6.23
CA ASP A 160 14.15 -11.06 -6.86
C ASP A 160 15.00 -12.07 -6.06
N GLY A 161 14.50 -12.58 -4.95
CA GLY A 161 15.17 -13.55 -4.08
C GLY A 161 16.09 -12.95 -3.03
N ALA A 162 16.27 -11.62 -2.97
CA ALA A 162 17.12 -10.98 -1.99
C ALA A 162 16.49 -11.01 -0.58
N PRO A 163 17.23 -11.43 0.48
CA PRO A 163 16.73 -11.37 1.85
C PRO A 163 16.73 -9.93 2.36
N VAL A 164 15.70 -9.58 3.14
CA VAL A 164 15.55 -8.26 3.75
C VAL A 164 15.20 -8.39 5.21
N LYS A 165 15.91 -7.64 6.06
CA LYS A 165 15.52 -7.44 7.45
C LYS A 165 14.39 -6.43 7.52
N GLY A 166 13.34 -6.77 8.18
CA GLY A 166 12.14 -5.96 8.34
C GLY A 166 11.71 -5.81 9.79
N VAL A 167 10.76 -4.94 9.99
CA VAL A 167 10.06 -4.72 11.26
C VAL A 167 8.57 -4.81 11.04
N GLU A 168 7.86 -5.37 12.01
CA GLU A 168 6.41 -5.52 12.00
C GLU A 168 5.76 -4.59 13.03
N TYR A 169 4.65 -4.03 12.66
CA TYR A 169 3.76 -3.23 13.49
C TYR A 169 2.36 -3.81 13.46
N GLU A 170 1.63 -3.74 14.55
CA GLU A 170 0.25 -4.19 14.62
C GLU A 170 -0.68 -3.23 15.35
N LEU A 171 -1.98 -3.37 15.09
CA LEU A 171 -3.08 -2.74 15.82
C LEU A 171 -4.16 -3.80 16.03
N ASN A 172 -4.61 -3.94 17.28
CA ASN A 172 -5.72 -4.82 17.65
C ASN A 172 -6.76 -4.00 18.42
N GLU A 173 -7.92 -3.75 17.80
CA GLU A 173 -9.01 -2.96 18.38
C GLU A 173 -10.08 -3.83 19.05
N GLY A 174 -9.87 -5.14 19.13
CA GLY A 174 -10.82 -6.12 19.66
C GLY A 174 -10.48 -6.72 21.02
N GLU A 175 -9.34 -6.35 21.61
CA GLU A 175 -8.94 -6.79 22.95
C GLU A 175 -8.92 -5.58 23.90
N GLU A 176 -9.93 -5.51 24.79
CA GLU A 176 -9.87 -4.80 26.05
C GLU A 176 -9.32 -5.73 27.14
#